data_98a93eb5272d3189b3bf59690c10e8fd
#
_entry.id   98a93eb5272d3189b3bf59690c10e8fd
#
_cell.length_a   1.000
_cell.length_b   1.000
_cell.length_c   1.000
_cell.angle_alpha   90.00
_cell.angle_beta   90.00
_cell.angle_gamma   90.00
#
_symmetry.space_group_name_H-M   'P 1'
#
loop_
_entity.id
_entity.type
_entity.pdbx_description
1 polymer ?
#
loop_
_entity_poly.entity_id
_entity_poly.type
_entity_poly.pdbx_seq_one_letter_code
_entity_poly.pdbx_strand_id
1 'polypeptide(L)' 'MEIKTYTKRDIATEIANRKGISVRSSVKLVDEFFTVLRDYLCEDNPYVRIEIRNFGVFE' A
#
# COMPACT_ATOMS: atom_id res chain seq x y z
N MET A 1 -10.10 23.23 -8.20
CA MET A 1 -9.78 21.79 -8.22
C MET A 1 -9.39 21.32 -6.83
N GLU A 2 -10.12 20.35 -6.33
CA GLU A 2 -9.80 19.79 -5.01
C GLU A 2 -8.82 18.63 -5.15
N ILE A 3 -7.80 18.64 -4.30
CA ILE A 3 -6.86 17.55 -4.23
C ILE A 3 -7.23 16.72 -3.02
N LYS A 4 -7.62 15.48 -3.24
CA LYS A 4 -7.88 14.54 -2.16
C LYS A 4 -6.61 13.77 -1.84
N THR A 5 -6.26 13.74 -0.57
CA THR A 5 -5.10 13.00 -0.11
C THR A 5 -5.55 11.88 0.80
N TYR A 6 -5.17 10.67 0.45
CA TYR A 6 -5.43 9.50 1.28
C TYR A 6 -4.15 9.06 1.96
N THR A 7 -4.23 8.87 3.26
CA THR A 7 -3.09 8.41 4.04
C THR A 7 -3.11 6.89 4.13
N LYS A 8 -1.99 6.33 4.57
CA LYS A 8 -1.87 4.90 4.85
C LYS A 8 -2.94 4.47 5.87
N ARG A 9 -3.22 5.30 6.86
CA ARG A 9 -4.23 5.01 7.87
C ARG A 9 -5.63 4.98 7.27
N ASP A 10 -5.92 5.87 6.33
CA ASP A 10 -7.21 5.87 5.64
C ASP A 10 -7.43 4.56 4.89
N ILE A 11 -6.41 4.09 4.21
CA ILE A 11 -6.46 2.81 3.49
C ILE A 11 -6.69 1.67 4.47
N ALA A 12 -5.96 1.67 5.58
CA ALA A 12 -6.09 0.61 6.59
C ALA A 12 -7.49 0.60 7.21
N THR A 13 -8.05 1.77 7.47
CA THR A 13 -9.41 1.88 8.03
C THR A 13 -10.45 1.31 7.08
N GLU A 14 -10.32 1.63 5.80
CA GLU A 14 -11.24 1.11 4.79
C GLU A 14 -11.15 -0.41 4.66
N ILE A 15 -9.93 -0.95 4.69
CA ILE A 15 -9.72 -2.40 4.64
C ILE A 15 -10.35 -3.06 5.87
N ALA A 16 -10.17 -2.46 7.04
CA ALA A 16 -10.74 -3.00 8.27
C ALA A 16 -12.26 -3.09 8.18
N ASN A 17 -12.90 -2.05 7.64
CA ASN A 17 -14.34 -2.02 7.47
C ASN A 17 -14.83 -3.08 6.51
N ARG A 18 -14.14 -3.26 5.40
CA ARG A 18 -14.54 -4.23 4.37
C ARG A 18 -14.33 -5.67 4.78
N LYS A 19 -13.32 -5.94 5.60
CA LYS A 19 -12.96 -7.30 6.00
C LYS A 19 -13.51 -7.68 7.37
N GLY A 20 -14.06 -6.73 8.12
CA GLY A 20 -14.55 -6.99 9.45
C GLY A 20 -13.44 -7.31 10.44
N ILE A 21 -12.26 -6.76 10.23
CA ILE A 21 -11.11 -6.91 11.13
C ILE A 21 -10.86 -5.62 11.88
N SER A 22 -10.03 -5.68 12.93
CA SER A 22 -9.71 -4.48 13.67
C SER A 22 -8.83 -3.54 12.87
N VAL A 23 -8.96 -2.23 13.10
CA VAL A 23 -8.12 -1.23 12.45
C VAL A 23 -6.66 -1.48 12.79
N ARG A 24 -6.38 -1.90 14.02
CA ARG A 24 -5.02 -2.18 14.46
C ARG A 24 -4.36 -3.28 13.62
N SER A 25 -5.09 -4.37 13.37
CA SER A 25 -4.60 -5.46 12.52
C SER A 25 -4.41 -4.99 11.10
N SER A 26 -5.36 -4.21 10.60
CA SER A 26 -5.30 -3.67 9.24
C SER A 26 -4.10 -2.74 9.05
N VAL A 27 -3.81 -1.89 10.02
CA VAL A 27 -2.64 -1.00 9.96
C VAL A 27 -1.35 -1.81 9.86
N LYS A 28 -1.24 -2.89 10.62
CA LYS A 28 -0.06 -3.75 10.56
C LYS A 28 0.12 -4.36 9.19
N LEU A 29 -0.95 -4.84 8.58
CA LEU A 29 -0.90 -5.43 7.25
C LEU A 29 -0.51 -4.39 6.19
N VAL A 30 -1.07 -3.19 6.28
CA VAL A 30 -0.75 -2.11 5.35
C VAL A 30 0.70 -1.67 5.51
N ASP A 31 1.19 -1.55 6.75
CA ASP A 31 2.58 -1.22 7.01
C ASP A 31 3.52 -2.25 6.38
N GLU A 32 3.20 -3.53 6.55
CA GLU A 32 3.99 -4.60 5.97
C GLU A 32 4.01 -4.52 4.45
N PHE A 33 2.85 -4.28 3.85
CA PHE A 33 2.72 -4.14 2.40
C PHE A 33 3.62 -3.02 1.87
N PHE A 34 3.58 -1.84 2.50
CA PHE A 34 4.38 -0.71 2.04
C PHE A 34 5.86 -0.91 2.32
N THR A 35 6.21 -1.63 3.39
CA THR A 35 7.60 -1.96 3.68
C THR A 35 8.18 -2.86 2.59
N VAL A 36 7.45 -3.88 2.21
CA VAL A 36 7.88 -4.80 1.14
C VAL A 36 7.99 -4.05 -0.19
N LEU A 37 7.00 -3.21 -0.48
CA LEU A 37 7.01 -2.42 -1.71
C LEU A 37 8.23 -1.52 -1.79
N ARG A 38 8.55 -0.84 -0.67
CA ARG A 38 9.72 0.01 -0.60
C ARG A 38 11.00 -0.80 -0.78
N ASP A 39 11.08 -1.97 -0.15
CA ASP A 39 12.26 -2.82 -0.27
C ASP A 39 12.50 -3.23 -1.72
N TYR A 40 11.44 -3.56 -2.45
CA TYR A 40 11.55 -3.90 -3.86
C TYR A 40 12.05 -2.72 -4.68
N LEU A 41 11.53 -1.53 -4.42
CA LEU A 41 11.92 -0.33 -5.16
C LEU A 41 13.33 0.15 -4.80
N CYS A 42 13.84 -0.25 -3.63
CA CYS A 42 15.18 0.13 -3.18
C CYS A 42 16.23 -0.93 -3.51
N GLU A 43 15.88 -1.96 -4.28
CA GLU A 43 16.85 -2.92 -4.74
C GLU A 43 17.97 -2.25 -5.54
N ASP A 44 19.14 -2.85 -5.50
CA ASP A 44 20.33 -2.34 -6.19
C ASP A 44 20.25 -2.58 -7.70
N ASN A 45 19.08 -2.41 -8.26
CA ASN A 45 18.81 -2.57 -9.68
C ASN A 45 18.04 -1.33 -10.17
N PRO A 46 18.60 -0.53 -11.10
CA PRO A 46 17.94 0.70 -11.54
C PRO A 46 16.67 0.47 -12.36
N TYR A 47 16.38 -0.77 -12.72
CA TYR A 47 15.23 -1.10 -13.58
C TYR A 47 14.18 -1.92 -12.87
N VAL A 48 14.03 -1.72 -11.55
CA VAL A 48 12.97 -2.41 -10.81
C VAL A 48 11.61 -1.88 -11.24
N ARG A 49 10.71 -2.80 -11.55
CA ARG A 49 9.35 -2.48 -11.94
C ARG A 49 8.39 -3.36 -11.15
N ILE A 50 7.39 -2.75 -10.54
CA ILE A 50 6.37 -3.48 -9.80
C ILE A 50 5.05 -3.38 -10.55
N GLU A 51 4.52 -4.53 -10.92
CA GLU A 51 3.23 -4.61 -11.60
C GLU A 51 2.22 -5.31 -10.70
N ILE A 52 1.11 -4.64 -10.42
CA ILE A 52 0.02 -5.20 -9.65
C ILE A 52 -1.15 -5.39 -10.62
N ARG A 53 -1.52 -6.65 -10.83
CA ARG A 53 -2.56 -7.01 -11.77
C ARG A 53 -3.86 -6.26 -11.49
N ASN A 54 -4.49 -5.74 -12.53
CA ASN A 54 -5.74 -5.01 -12.47
C ASN A 54 -5.65 -3.71 -11.69
N PHE A 55 -4.46 -3.27 -11.35
CA PHE A 55 -4.29 -2.05 -10.58
C PHE A 55 -3.37 -1.05 -11.25
N GLY A 56 -2.24 -1.49 -11.76
CA GLY A 56 -1.31 -0.60 -12.43
C GLY A 56 0.13 -1.05 -12.31
N VAL A 57 1.02 -0.17 -12.73
CA VAL A 57 2.46 -0.40 -12.70
C VAL A 57 3.11 0.71 -11.92
N PHE A 58 4.00 0.35 -11.01
CA PHE A 58 4.79 1.30 -10.21
C PHE A 58 6.27 1.15 -10.59
N GLU A 59 6.86 2.26 -11.00
CA GLU A 59 8.27 2.29 -11.41
C GLU A 59 9.08 3.27 -10.61
#